data_d2e627f61d90f5def1c996501075dd68
#
_entry.id   d2e627f61d90f5def1c996501075dd68
#
_cell.length_a   1.000
_cell.length_b   1.000
_cell.length_c   1.000
_cell.angle_alpha   90.00
_cell.angle_beta   90.00
_cell.angle_gamma   90.00
#
_symmetry.space_group_name_H-M   'P 1'
#
loop_
_entity.id
_entity.type
_entity.pdbx_description
1 polymer ?
#
loop_
_entity_poly.entity_id
_entity_poly.type
_entity_poly.pdbx_seq_one_letter_code
_entity_poly.pdbx_strand_id
1 'polypeptide(L)'
;MKLTAVLQEHKEIPIVSPACFERVFAIEYTNCLVFYSSDLEKKVQRKLSRQFLSQREKWLGCLYAKDLLFGCQVSLTIAWINQKTGYGVFANQKMTKNTCIGEYVGLIRKRSWFEGNHNTYCFEYPILEYKRSPYVIDAYSMGNHTRFINHSPEPNVNSVLVYYQGKRHIILYVNKDIHKGSQLCYDYGPNYWKKRGPFINFSC
;
A
#
# COMPACT_ATOMS: atom_id res chain seq x y z
N MET A 1 -0.20 -15.28 -4.19
CA MET A 1 0.32 -14.85 -2.88
C MET A 1 -0.11 -15.84 -1.81
N LYS A 2 0.77 -16.15 -0.85
CA LYS A 2 0.41 -16.90 0.37
C LYS A 2 0.39 -15.91 1.54
N LEU A 3 -0.69 -15.87 2.29
CA LEU A 3 -0.87 -14.93 3.39
C LEU A 3 -1.33 -15.67 4.65
N THR A 4 -0.71 -15.35 5.77
CA THR A 4 -1.09 -15.86 7.10
C THR A 4 -1.36 -14.67 8.01
N ALA A 5 -2.35 -14.76 8.89
CA ALA A 5 -2.58 -13.81 9.96
C ALA A 5 -2.16 -14.42 11.30
N VAL A 6 -1.51 -13.61 12.14
CA VAL A 6 -1.21 -13.96 13.55
C VAL A 6 -1.88 -12.93 14.44
N LEU A 7 -2.91 -13.34 15.16
CA LEU A 7 -3.72 -12.46 16.01
C LEU A 7 -3.07 -12.24 17.38
N GLN A 8 -3.64 -11.36 18.20
CA GLN A 8 -3.16 -11.03 19.55
C GLN A 8 -2.91 -12.25 20.44
N GLU A 9 -3.71 -13.30 20.29
CA GLU A 9 -3.60 -14.57 21.04
C GLU A 9 -2.58 -15.54 20.42
N HIS A 10 -1.69 -15.07 19.54
CA HIS A 10 -0.71 -15.90 18.79
C HIS A 10 -1.36 -16.99 17.92
N LYS A 11 -2.67 -16.86 17.64
CA LYS A 11 -3.38 -17.78 16.76
C LYS A 11 -3.04 -17.51 15.30
N GLU A 12 -2.49 -18.51 14.63
CA GLU A 12 -2.21 -18.46 13.20
C GLU A 12 -3.46 -18.84 12.38
N ILE A 13 -3.81 -18.00 11.41
CA ILE A 13 -4.94 -18.20 10.50
C ILE A 13 -4.46 -18.05 9.06
N PRO A 14 -4.50 -19.10 8.22
CA PRO A 14 -4.22 -18.97 6.81
C PRO A 14 -5.31 -18.15 6.11
N ILE A 15 -4.90 -17.11 5.39
CA ILE A 15 -5.82 -16.27 4.60
C ILE A 15 -5.93 -16.88 3.19
N VAL A 16 -6.92 -17.71 2.99
CA VAL A 16 -7.12 -18.48 1.77
C VAL A 16 -8.06 -17.80 0.77
N SER A 17 -8.79 -16.78 1.19
CA SER A 17 -9.75 -16.06 0.33
C SER A 17 -9.96 -14.61 0.79
N PRO A 18 -10.51 -13.74 -0.08
CA PRO A 18 -10.97 -12.40 0.30
C PRO A 18 -11.90 -12.41 1.52
N ALA A 19 -12.91 -13.27 1.55
CA ALA A 19 -13.84 -13.37 2.67
C ALA A 19 -13.16 -13.78 3.98
N CYS A 20 -12.08 -14.57 3.92
CA CYS A 20 -11.29 -14.89 5.10
C CYS A 20 -10.54 -13.65 5.62
N PHE A 21 -9.96 -12.86 4.73
CA PHE A 21 -9.30 -11.60 5.07
C PHE A 21 -10.28 -10.61 5.72
N GLU A 22 -11.46 -10.42 5.13
CA GLU A 22 -12.50 -9.53 5.62
C GLU A 22 -12.98 -9.92 7.02
N ARG A 23 -13.21 -11.20 7.24
CA ARG A 23 -13.61 -11.72 8.56
C ARG A 23 -12.54 -11.52 9.62
N VAL A 24 -11.25 -11.69 9.26
CA VAL A 24 -10.12 -11.58 10.20
C VAL A 24 -9.82 -10.13 10.55
N PHE A 25 -9.85 -9.23 9.58
CA PHE A 25 -9.41 -7.84 9.78
C PHE A 25 -10.56 -6.82 9.84
N ALA A 26 -11.81 -7.24 9.64
CA ALA A 26 -13.00 -6.39 9.59
C ALA A 26 -12.89 -5.23 8.58
N ILE A 27 -12.26 -5.48 7.44
CA ILE A 27 -12.11 -4.55 6.32
C ILE A 27 -12.41 -5.26 5.00
N GLU A 28 -13.05 -4.57 4.07
CA GLU A 28 -13.32 -5.07 2.74
C GLU A 28 -12.02 -5.34 1.98
N TYR A 29 -11.88 -6.53 1.40
CA TYR A 29 -10.71 -6.87 0.61
C TYR A 29 -10.81 -6.33 -0.81
N THR A 30 -9.77 -5.65 -1.25
CA THR A 30 -9.58 -5.32 -2.66
C THR A 30 -8.13 -5.50 -3.07
N ASN A 31 -7.89 -5.96 -4.29
CA ASN A 31 -6.57 -6.03 -4.92
C ASN A 31 -6.41 -5.03 -6.06
N CYS A 32 -7.34 -4.09 -6.20
CA CYS A 32 -7.29 -3.03 -7.19
C CYS A 32 -7.73 -1.69 -6.62
N LEU A 33 -7.42 -0.61 -7.35
CA LEU A 33 -7.88 0.73 -7.04
C LEU A 33 -9.38 0.85 -7.31
N VAL A 34 -10.14 1.28 -6.31
CA VAL A 34 -11.58 1.52 -6.40
C VAL A 34 -11.84 3.02 -6.39
N PHE A 35 -12.54 3.56 -7.38
CA PHE A 35 -12.89 4.96 -7.40
C PHE A 35 -14.24 5.19 -6.70
N TYR A 36 -14.32 6.27 -5.91
CA TYR A 36 -15.56 6.65 -5.23
C TYR A 36 -16.76 6.79 -6.17
N SER A 37 -16.52 7.18 -7.44
CA SER A 37 -17.52 7.20 -8.48
C SER A 37 -16.89 7.06 -9.87
N SER A 38 -17.68 6.60 -10.84
CA SER A 38 -17.27 6.51 -12.25
C SER A 38 -16.88 7.89 -12.83
N ASP A 39 -17.55 8.95 -12.39
CA ASP A 39 -17.24 10.32 -12.83
C ASP A 39 -15.87 10.77 -12.29
N LEU A 40 -15.52 10.39 -11.08
CA LEU A 40 -14.18 10.66 -10.54
C LEU A 40 -13.13 9.91 -11.35
N GLU A 41 -13.35 8.64 -11.66
CA GLU A 41 -12.45 7.84 -12.48
C GLU A 41 -12.21 8.48 -13.85
N LYS A 42 -13.29 8.80 -14.59
CA LYS A 42 -13.22 9.50 -15.90
C LYS A 42 -12.48 10.83 -15.81
N LYS A 43 -12.71 11.59 -14.73
CA LYS A 43 -12.03 12.87 -14.48
C LYS A 43 -10.54 12.70 -14.26
N VAL A 44 -10.15 11.71 -13.47
CA VAL A 44 -8.74 11.39 -13.19
C VAL A 44 -8.06 10.91 -14.46
N GLN A 45 -8.63 9.95 -15.17
CA GLN A 45 -8.08 9.44 -16.43
C GLN A 45 -7.89 10.54 -17.48
N ARG A 46 -8.87 11.45 -17.63
CA ARG A 46 -8.77 12.62 -18.54
C ARG A 46 -7.63 13.56 -18.13
N LYS A 47 -7.42 13.75 -16.82
CA LYS A 47 -6.28 14.56 -16.34
C LYS A 47 -4.96 13.89 -16.65
N LEU A 48 -4.84 12.58 -16.39
CA LEU A 48 -3.63 11.81 -16.66
C LEU A 48 -3.31 11.76 -18.16
N SER A 49 -4.30 11.61 -19.03
CA SER A 49 -4.09 11.58 -20.48
C SER A 49 -3.57 12.90 -21.07
N ARG A 50 -3.77 14.02 -20.36
CA ARG A 50 -3.29 15.36 -20.76
C ARG A 50 -1.93 15.72 -20.18
N GLN A 51 -1.35 14.85 -19.37
CA GLN A 51 -0.05 15.09 -18.73
C GLN A 51 1.07 14.38 -19.47
N PHE A 52 2.26 14.95 -19.33
CA PHE A 52 3.48 14.26 -19.70
C PHE A 52 3.74 13.16 -18.66
N LEU A 53 3.52 11.91 -19.06
CA LEU A 53 3.87 10.75 -18.26
C LEU A 53 5.30 10.37 -18.60
N SER A 54 6.16 10.24 -17.61
CA SER A 54 7.55 9.87 -17.84
C SER A 54 7.67 8.50 -18.51
N GLN A 55 8.67 8.33 -19.37
CA GLN A 55 8.95 7.02 -19.98
C GLN A 55 9.22 5.96 -18.93
N ARG A 56 9.82 6.36 -17.80
CA ARG A 56 10.07 5.47 -16.67
C ARG A 56 8.76 4.94 -16.05
N GLU A 57 7.75 5.81 -15.81
CA GLU A 57 6.44 5.38 -15.26
C GLU A 57 5.76 4.36 -16.18
N LYS A 58 5.80 4.60 -17.50
CA LYS A 58 5.23 3.69 -18.50
C LYS A 58 5.97 2.36 -18.57
N TRP A 59 7.31 2.42 -18.62
CA TRP A 59 8.15 1.22 -18.63
C TRP A 59 7.94 0.37 -17.38
N LEU A 60 7.94 1.00 -16.19
CA LEU A 60 7.64 0.31 -14.94
C LEU A 60 6.22 -0.26 -14.91
N GLY A 61 5.24 0.42 -15.50
CA GLY A 61 3.90 -0.12 -15.65
C GLY A 61 3.85 -1.42 -16.45
N CYS A 62 4.62 -1.50 -17.54
CA CYS A 62 4.78 -2.74 -18.29
C CYS A 62 5.52 -3.82 -17.49
N LEU A 63 6.58 -3.44 -16.75
CA LEU A 63 7.35 -4.36 -15.92
C LEU A 63 6.48 -5.02 -14.84
N TYR A 64 5.66 -4.23 -14.14
CA TYR A 64 4.76 -4.69 -13.08
C TYR A 64 3.37 -5.12 -13.57
N ALA A 65 3.13 -5.17 -14.88
CA ALA A 65 1.81 -5.50 -15.44
C ALA A 65 1.27 -6.84 -14.93
N LYS A 66 2.13 -7.87 -14.84
CA LYS A 66 1.75 -9.18 -14.32
C LYS A 66 1.36 -9.12 -12.85
N ASP A 67 2.11 -8.38 -12.04
CA ASP A 67 1.83 -8.22 -10.60
C ASP A 67 0.55 -7.41 -10.36
N LEU A 68 0.27 -6.40 -11.19
CA LEU A 68 -0.96 -5.63 -11.16
C LEU A 68 -2.20 -6.44 -11.54
N LEU A 69 -2.07 -7.35 -12.52
CA LEU A 69 -3.19 -8.16 -13.01
C LEU A 69 -3.46 -9.39 -12.15
N PHE A 70 -2.42 -10.04 -11.64
CA PHE A 70 -2.52 -11.35 -10.97
C PHE A 70 -2.08 -11.34 -9.50
N GLY A 71 -1.60 -10.19 -9.01
CA GLY A 71 -1.01 -10.03 -7.68
C GLY A 71 0.41 -10.58 -7.59
N CYS A 72 1.19 -10.03 -6.66
CA CYS A 72 2.57 -10.43 -6.42
C CYS A 72 2.66 -11.85 -5.82
N GLN A 73 3.65 -12.63 -6.27
CA GLN A 73 3.85 -14.02 -5.84
C GLN A 73 4.80 -14.08 -4.63
N VAL A 74 4.32 -13.62 -3.48
CA VAL A 74 5.08 -13.59 -2.21
C VAL A 74 4.36 -14.35 -1.11
N SER A 75 5.11 -14.77 -0.09
CA SER A 75 4.58 -15.38 1.12
C SER A 75 4.81 -14.44 2.30
N LEU A 76 3.73 -14.02 2.96
CA LEU A 76 3.71 -12.97 3.98
C LEU A 76 2.89 -13.39 5.19
N THR A 77 3.25 -12.83 6.36
CA THR A 77 2.43 -12.88 7.57
C THR A 77 2.01 -11.47 7.96
N ILE A 78 0.74 -11.26 8.25
CA ILE A 78 0.23 -10.08 8.96
C ILE A 78 0.14 -10.48 10.42
N ALA A 79 1.00 -9.93 11.28
CA ALA A 79 1.04 -10.27 12.69
C ALA A 79 0.69 -9.06 13.56
N TRP A 80 -0.04 -9.31 14.65
CA TRP A 80 -0.22 -8.34 15.71
C TRP A 80 1.11 -8.09 16.42
N ILE A 81 1.48 -6.84 16.56
CA ILE A 81 2.72 -6.41 17.21
C ILE A 81 2.42 -6.00 18.67
N ASN A 82 1.64 -4.94 18.82
CA ASN A 82 1.20 -4.40 20.12
C ASN A 82 0.06 -3.40 19.93
N GLN A 83 -0.53 -2.95 21.04
CA GLN A 83 -1.67 -2.03 21.00
C GLN A 83 -1.36 -0.67 20.36
N LYS A 84 -0.11 -0.20 20.42
CA LYS A 84 0.30 1.10 19.87
C LYS A 84 0.52 1.05 18.36
N THR A 85 1.13 -0.03 17.88
CA THR A 85 1.49 -0.21 16.46
C THR A 85 0.37 -0.92 15.68
N GLY A 86 -0.39 -1.79 16.34
CA GLY A 86 -1.35 -2.67 15.68
C GLY A 86 -0.68 -3.84 14.97
N TYR A 87 -1.06 -4.08 13.72
CA TYR A 87 -0.50 -5.13 12.89
C TYR A 87 0.74 -4.67 12.11
N GLY A 88 1.57 -5.62 11.74
CA GLY A 88 2.69 -5.44 10.81
C GLY A 88 2.78 -6.58 9.81
N VAL A 89 3.51 -6.36 8.71
CA VAL A 89 3.73 -7.38 7.67
C VAL A 89 5.14 -7.92 7.79
N PHE A 90 5.26 -9.24 7.74
CA PHE A 90 6.52 -9.98 7.90
C PHE A 90 6.76 -10.91 6.71
N ALA A 91 8.02 -11.05 6.33
CA ALA A 91 8.44 -11.95 5.27
C ALA A 91 8.43 -13.41 5.74
N ASN A 92 7.70 -14.32 5.07
CA ASN A 92 7.73 -15.77 5.37
C ASN A 92 8.83 -16.52 4.62
N GLN A 93 9.51 -15.84 3.72
CA GLN A 93 10.60 -16.40 2.93
C GLN A 93 11.69 -15.34 2.73
N LYS A 94 12.89 -15.76 2.34
CA LYS A 94 13.89 -14.83 1.84
C LYS A 94 13.35 -14.11 0.60
N MET A 95 13.55 -12.80 0.54
CA MET A 95 13.18 -11.98 -0.61
C MET A 95 14.41 -11.23 -1.12
N THR A 96 14.57 -11.22 -2.42
CA THR A 96 15.66 -10.48 -3.08
C THR A 96 15.22 -9.05 -3.38
N LYS A 97 16.19 -8.16 -3.51
CA LYS A 97 15.96 -6.79 -3.96
C LYS A 97 15.11 -6.77 -5.24
N ASN A 98 14.21 -5.79 -5.35
CA ASN A 98 13.22 -5.60 -6.42
C ASN A 98 12.04 -6.60 -6.43
N THR A 99 11.92 -7.50 -5.45
CA THR A 99 10.72 -8.33 -5.30
C THR A 99 9.50 -7.45 -5.07
N CYS A 100 8.45 -7.62 -5.89
CA CYS A 100 7.17 -6.94 -5.71
C CYS A 100 6.45 -7.50 -4.47
N ILE A 101 6.03 -6.60 -3.58
CA ILE A 101 5.25 -6.95 -2.37
C ILE A 101 3.75 -6.83 -2.65
N GLY A 102 3.35 -5.81 -3.38
CA GLY A 102 1.96 -5.54 -3.73
C GLY A 102 1.72 -4.11 -4.16
N GLU A 103 0.52 -3.85 -4.66
CA GLU A 103 0.02 -2.51 -4.91
C GLU A 103 -0.64 -1.96 -3.64
N TYR A 104 -0.37 -0.69 -3.30
CA TYR A 104 -1.15 0.01 -2.29
C TYR A 104 -2.51 0.38 -2.86
N VAL A 105 -3.55 -0.27 -2.37
CA VAL A 105 -4.92 -0.17 -2.90
C VAL A 105 -5.91 0.28 -1.85
N GLY A 106 -7.06 0.77 -2.30
CA GLY A 106 -8.16 1.24 -1.48
C GLY A 106 -9.08 2.14 -2.29
N LEU A 107 -9.91 2.92 -1.60
CA LEU A 107 -10.86 3.86 -2.18
C LEU A 107 -10.15 5.15 -2.62
N ILE A 108 -10.16 5.43 -3.93
CA ILE A 108 -9.71 6.74 -4.43
C ILE A 108 -10.84 7.75 -4.26
N ARG A 109 -10.59 8.75 -3.41
CA ARG A 109 -11.54 9.82 -3.09
C ARG A 109 -10.84 11.17 -2.96
N LYS A 110 -11.62 12.25 -2.91
CA LYS A 110 -11.08 13.55 -2.56
C LYS A 110 -10.57 13.54 -1.11
N ARG A 111 -9.45 14.23 -0.90
CA ARG A 111 -8.95 14.54 0.44
C ARG A 111 -9.97 15.43 1.15
N SER A 112 -10.42 15.03 2.33
CA SER A 112 -11.26 15.88 3.18
C SER A 112 -10.40 16.85 3.99
N TRP A 113 -10.85 18.09 4.13
CA TRP A 113 -10.23 19.10 5.00
C TRP A 113 -10.54 18.83 6.48
N PHE A 114 -11.65 18.15 6.75
CA PHE A 114 -12.18 17.92 8.10
C PHE A 114 -11.73 16.58 8.70
N GLU A 115 -11.09 15.69 7.94
CA GLU A 115 -10.69 14.35 8.41
C GLU A 115 -9.60 14.37 9.48
N GLY A 116 -9.00 15.53 9.74
CA GLY A 116 -7.95 15.63 10.75
C GLY A 116 -6.80 14.65 10.55
N ASN A 117 -6.14 14.29 11.63
CA ASN A 117 -5.02 13.34 11.64
C ASN A 117 -5.46 11.88 11.87
N HIS A 118 -6.76 11.61 11.92
CA HIS A 118 -7.29 10.33 12.40
C HIS A 118 -7.14 9.17 11.40
N ASN A 119 -7.24 9.42 10.09
CA ASN A 119 -7.06 8.36 9.11
C ASN A 119 -5.58 8.21 8.72
N THR A 120 -4.94 7.19 9.30
CA THR A 120 -3.52 6.87 9.07
C THR A 120 -3.28 6.03 7.80
N TYR A 121 -4.32 5.56 7.15
CA TYR A 121 -4.27 4.66 6.00
C TYR A 121 -4.43 5.38 4.66
N CYS A 122 -4.18 6.69 4.61
CA CYS A 122 -4.27 7.46 3.37
C CYS A 122 -2.90 7.63 2.71
N PHE A 123 -2.78 7.14 1.48
CA PHE A 123 -1.67 7.44 0.59
C PHE A 123 -2.08 8.53 -0.41
N GLU A 124 -1.20 9.49 -0.73
CA GLU A 124 -1.51 10.49 -1.75
C GLU A 124 -1.62 9.81 -3.13
N TYR A 125 -2.74 10.02 -3.84
CA TYR A 125 -2.91 9.56 -5.21
C TYR A 125 -2.42 10.64 -6.18
N PRO A 126 -1.21 10.55 -6.74
CA PRO A 126 -0.61 11.63 -7.51
C PRO A 126 -1.24 11.70 -8.90
N ILE A 127 -1.85 12.85 -9.20
CA ILE A 127 -2.39 13.16 -10.53
C ILE A 127 -1.65 14.31 -11.22
N LEU A 128 -0.79 15.02 -10.49
CA LEU A 128 0.02 16.13 -10.98
C LEU A 128 1.48 15.90 -10.57
N GLU A 129 2.42 16.21 -11.44
CA GLU A 129 3.84 15.89 -11.24
C GLU A 129 4.50 16.72 -10.13
N TYR A 130 4.08 17.97 -9.94
CA TYR A 130 4.73 18.92 -9.02
C TYR A 130 3.78 19.56 -8.00
N LYS A 131 2.55 19.13 -7.94
CA LYS A 131 1.55 19.69 -7.03
C LYS A 131 0.92 18.60 -6.16
N ARG A 132 0.69 18.91 -4.91
CA ARG A 132 -0.05 18.04 -4.01
C ARG A 132 -1.39 17.65 -4.63
N SER A 133 -1.65 16.35 -4.70
CA SER A 133 -2.90 15.84 -5.25
C SER A 133 -4.07 16.13 -4.32
N PRO A 134 -5.23 16.55 -4.86
CA PRO A 134 -6.46 16.61 -4.07
C PRO A 134 -7.08 15.24 -3.79
N TYR A 135 -6.48 14.15 -4.27
CA TYR A 135 -6.98 12.80 -4.11
C TYR A 135 -6.06 11.95 -3.27
N VAL A 136 -6.64 10.97 -2.59
CA VAL A 136 -5.96 9.97 -1.79
C VAL A 136 -6.47 8.58 -2.15
N ILE A 137 -5.62 7.58 -1.94
CA ILE A 137 -6.01 6.19 -1.79
C ILE A 137 -6.27 6.00 -0.31
N ASP A 138 -7.50 5.73 0.05
CA ASP A 138 -7.92 5.50 1.42
C ASP A 138 -8.09 3.99 1.65
N ALA A 139 -7.19 3.42 2.42
CA ALA A 139 -7.21 2.01 2.78
C ALA A 139 -7.80 1.76 4.18
N TYR A 140 -8.64 2.68 4.71
CA TYR A 140 -9.24 2.52 6.04
C TYR A 140 -10.28 1.41 6.08
N SER A 141 -11.29 1.47 5.22
CA SER A 141 -12.41 0.53 5.17
C SER A 141 -12.25 -0.59 4.13
N MET A 142 -11.41 -0.37 3.11
CA MET A 142 -11.09 -1.38 2.10
C MET A 142 -9.61 -1.33 1.71
N GLY A 143 -9.04 -2.48 1.40
CA GLY A 143 -7.63 -2.57 1.03
C GLY A 143 -7.12 -4.00 1.01
N ASN A 144 -5.80 -4.15 1.00
CA ASN A 144 -5.12 -5.44 1.07
C ASN A 144 -4.05 -5.45 2.18
N HIS A 145 -3.15 -6.43 2.14
CA HIS A 145 -2.08 -6.60 3.11
C HIS A 145 -1.11 -5.40 3.17
N THR A 146 -0.96 -4.63 2.09
CA THR A 146 0.01 -3.51 2.03
C THR A 146 -0.30 -2.40 3.02
N ARG A 147 -1.57 -2.24 3.42
CA ARG A 147 -1.98 -1.24 4.43
C ARG A 147 -1.39 -1.48 5.81
N PHE A 148 -0.95 -2.69 6.10
CA PHE A 148 -0.34 -3.08 7.37
C PHE A 148 1.19 -2.96 7.37
N ILE A 149 1.82 -2.52 6.27
CA ILE A 149 3.26 -2.26 6.23
C ILE A 149 3.53 -0.98 6.99
N ASN A 150 4.31 -1.08 8.06
CA ASN A 150 4.60 0.04 8.96
C ASN A 150 5.67 0.98 8.42
N HIS A 151 5.82 2.13 9.09
CA HIS A 151 6.90 3.08 8.80
C HIS A 151 8.21 2.67 9.47
N SER A 152 9.32 2.94 8.76
CA SER A 152 10.65 2.98 9.35
C SER A 152 11.47 4.09 8.70
N PRO A 153 12.34 4.79 9.45
CA PRO A 153 13.32 5.71 8.89
C PRO A 153 14.43 4.96 8.14
N GLU A 154 14.62 3.66 8.41
CA GLU A 154 15.53 2.75 7.70
C GLU A 154 14.73 1.67 6.96
N PRO A 155 14.00 2.04 5.90
CA PRO A 155 13.05 1.15 5.25
C PRO A 155 13.78 0.03 4.50
N ASN A 156 13.12 -1.13 4.41
CA ASN A 156 13.51 -2.25 3.56
C ASN A 156 12.57 -2.44 2.36
N VAL A 157 11.53 -1.61 2.29
CA VAL A 157 10.57 -1.53 1.19
C VAL A 157 10.51 -0.10 0.68
N ASN A 158 10.48 0.08 -0.63
CA ASN A 158 10.23 1.37 -1.28
C ASN A 158 8.89 1.36 -2.01
N SER A 159 8.34 2.54 -2.25
CA SER A 159 7.21 2.74 -3.15
C SER A 159 7.68 3.31 -4.48
N VAL A 160 7.05 2.89 -5.57
CA VAL A 160 7.26 3.47 -6.90
C VAL A 160 5.93 3.73 -7.58
N LEU A 161 5.87 4.88 -8.25
CA LEU A 161 4.73 5.25 -9.08
C LEU A 161 4.91 4.64 -10.47
N VAL A 162 3.87 3.95 -10.96
CA VAL A 162 3.84 3.36 -12.29
C VAL A 162 2.56 3.74 -13.01
N TYR A 163 2.60 3.78 -14.35
CA TYR A 163 1.42 4.06 -15.16
C TYR A 163 1.05 2.83 -15.99
N TYR A 164 -0.17 2.31 -15.77
CA TYR A 164 -0.70 1.16 -16.47
C TYR A 164 -2.20 1.30 -16.71
N GLN A 165 -2.67 0.96 -17.89
CA GLN A 165 -4.10 0.96 -18.29
C GLN A 165 -4.86 2.26 -17.89
N GLY A 166 -4.27 3.42 -18.16
CA GLY A 166 -4.93 4.72 -17.92
C GLY A 166 -4.92 5.20 -16.46
N LYS A 167 -4.23 4.50 -15.57
CA LYS A 167 -4.16 4.80 -14.13
C LYS A 167 -2.71 4.87 -13.66
N ARG A 168 -2.48 5.61 -12.59
CA ARG A 168 -1.25 5.52 -11.80
C ARG A 168 -1.46 4.52 -10.67
N HIS A 169 -0.47 3.69 -10.43
CA HIS A 169 -0.46 2.66 -9.40
C HIS A 169 0.74 2.88 -8.50
N ILE A 170 0.62 2.56 -7.22
CA ILE A 170 1.70 2.65 -6.23
C ILE A 170 2.13 1.23 -5.88
N ILE A 171 3.27 0.82 -6.42
CA ILE A 171 3.85 -0.50 -6.16
C ILE A 171 4.83 -0.41 -4.99
N LEU A 172 4.68 -1.33 -4.04
CA LEU A 172 5.64 -1.55 -2.96
C LEU A 172 6.57 -2.70 -3.34
N TYR A 173 7.89 -2.48 -3.21
CA TYR A 173 8.90 -3.44 -3.59
C TYR A 173 10.10 -3.42 -2.63
N VAL A 174 10.77 -4.54 -2.52
CA VAL A 174 11.95 -4.73 -1.67
C VAL A 174 13.13 -3.93 -2.20
N ASN A 175 13.77 -3.11 -1.37
CA ASN A 175 14.92 -2.28 -1.75
C ASN A 175 16.29 -2.89 -1.42
N LYS A 176 16.33 -3.92 -0.57
CA LYS A 176 17.50 -4.71 -0.18
C LYS A 176 17.08 -6.14 0.11
N ASP A 177 17.99 -7.09 0.10
CA ASP A 177 17.67 -8.47 0.46
C ASP A 177 17.08 -8.54 1.88
N ILE A 178 16.01 -9.31 2.02
CA ILE A 178 15.26 -9.47 3.28
C ILE A 178 15.32 -10.94 3.71
N HIS A 179 15.61 -11.18 4.98
CA HIS A 179 15.56 -12.51 5.58
C HIS A 179 14.12 -12.89 5.95
N LYS A 180 13.84 -14.20 5.99
CA LYS A 180 12.60 -14.73 6.56
C LYS A 180 12.46 -14.24 8.01
N GLY A 181 11.26 -13.84 8.41
CA GLY A 181 10.92 -13.32 9.73
C GLY A 181 11.11 -11.80 9.88
N SER A 182 11.77 -11.12 8.92
CA SER A 182 11.93 -9.67 8.99
C SER A 182 10.60 -8.96 8.77
N GLN A 183 10.35 -7.90 9.53
CA GLN A 183 9.24 -6.98 9.29
C GLN A 183 9.50 -6.16 8.03
N LEU A 184 8.45 -5.94 7.25
CA LEU A 184 8.48 -5.06 6.08
C LEU A 184 8.08 -3.66 6.52
N CYS A 185 8.91 -2.66 6.16
CA CYS A 185 8.67 -1.27 6.50
C CYS A 185 9.03 -0.35 5.34
N TYR A 186 8.26 0.72 5.16
CA TYR A 186 8.58 1.78 4.18
C TYR A 186 8.53 3.17 4.81
N ASP A 187 9.19 4.15 4.19
CA ASP A 187 9.11 5.54 4.65
C ASP A 187 7.78 6.17 4.20
N TYR A 188 6.95 6.58 5.16
CA TYR A 188 5.67 7.26 4.90
C TYR A 188 5.85 8.67 4.34
N GLY A 189 7.09 9.20 4.45
CA GLY A 189 7.46 10.52 3.97
C GLY A 189 7.09 11.67 4.91
N PRO A 190 7.71 12.85 4.70
CA PRO A 190 7.59 13.98 5.63
C PRO A 190 6.17 14.55 5.71
N ASN A 191 5.37 14.43 4.63
CA ASN A 191 4.00 14.93 4.61
C ASN A 191 3.05 14.16 5.55
N TYR A 192 3.36 12.90 5.83
CA TYR A 192 2.62 12.09 6.78
C TYR A 192 2.83 12.63 8.20
N TRP A 193 4.09 12.90 8.58
CA TRP A 193 4.48 13.30 9.93
C TRP A 193 4.18 14.77 10.26
N LYS A 194 4.21 15.68 9.27
CA LYS A 194 3.86 17.10 9.47
C LYS A 194 2.52 17.32 10.18
N LYS A 195 1.60 16.37 10.06
CA LYS A 195 0.27 16.46 10.64
C LYS A 195 0.10 15.67 11.96
N ARG A 196 1.04 14.79 12.29
CA ARG A 196 0.89 13.81 13.39
C ARG A 196 1.90 13.97 14.51
N GLY A 197 2.77 14.96 14.41
CA GLY A 197 3.84 15.19 15.38
C GLY A 197 5.10 14.37 15.06
N PRO A 198 6.16 14.49 15.87
CA PRO A 198 7.42 13.82 15.62
C PRO A 198 7.26 12.30 15.65
N PHE A 199 7.99 11.64 14.75
CA PHE A 199 8.08 10.19 14.72
C PHE A 199 8.62 9.65 16.04
N ILE A 200 7.89 8.76 16.66
CA ILE A 200 8.39 7.98 17.79
C ILE A 200 8.99 6.70 17.19
N ASN A 201 10.31 6.56 17.29
CA ASN A 201 11.05 5.44 16.75
C ASN A 201 10.45 4.11 17.20
N PHE A 202 9.91 3.34 16.29
CA PHE A 202 9.61 1.94 16.46
C PHE A 202 10.74 1.20 15.73
N SER A 203 11.60 0.50 16.43
CA SER A 203 12.57 -0.41 15.82
C SER A 203 11.80 -1.47 15.03
N CYS A 204 11.97 -1.46 13.71
CA CYS A 204 11.58 -2.57 12.84
C CYS A 204 12.60 -3.68 12.92
#